data_50804452a4f9aa1f8d0428e81e8d8e8e
#
_entry.id   50804452a4f9aa1f8d0428e81e8d8e8e
#
_cell.length_a   1.000
_cell.length_b   1.000
_cell.length_c   1.000
_cell.angle_alpha   90.00
_cell.angle_beta   90.00
_cell.angle_gamma   90.00
#
_symmetry.space_group_name_H-M   'P 1'
#
loop_
_entity.id
_entity.type
_entity.pdbx_description
1 polymer ?
#
loop_
_entity_poly.entity_id
_entity_poly.type
_entity_poly.pdbx_seq_one_letter_code
_entity_poly.pdbx_strand_id
1 'polypeptide(L)'
;MTLATTILFVPPPPPGIVVAAQQEARDLFSSLECWLSSTPALTLPLHLVEQQQQIKGRQVQRLLLQAHVQQRGTGDVGPALKVLPASACSLFTHRRLQRRTLNTIFGPIHIDRIGYSHPGQPSIHPLDEALQLPARSFSYELQKRFDDWHPSWPGLSLR
;
A
#
# COMPACT_ATOMS: atom_id res chain seq x y z
N MET A 1 23.15 -14.40 -13.03
CA MET A 1 22.05 -15.30 -13.42
C MET A 1 20.76 -14.65 -12.97
N THR A 2 20.04 -14.06 -13.91
CA THR A 2 18.77 -13.35 -13.66
C THR A 2 17.68 -14.40 -13.52
N LEU A 3 17.14 -14.58 -12.32
CA LEU A 3 15.97 -15.43 -12.10
C LEU A 3 14.79 -14.75 -12.81
N ALA A 4 14.29 -15.43 -13.84
CA ALA A 4 13.05 -15.01 -14.49
C ALA A 4 11.90 -15.20 -13.48
N THR A 5 11.52 -14.12 -12.84
CA THR A 5 10.34 -14.07 -11.98
C THR A 5 9.13 -14.21 -12.90
N THR A 6 8.50 -15.37 -12.89
CA THR A 6 7.20 -15.56 -13.53
C THR A 6 6.22 -14.64 -12.84
N ILE A 7 5.82 -13.56 -13.50
CA ILE A 7 4.81 -12.63 -13.00
C ILE A 7 3.50 -13.40 -12.89
N LEU A 8 3.12 -13.75 -11.67
CA LEU A 8 1.81 -14.30 -11.36
C LEU A 8 0.76 -13.23 -11.66
N PHE A 9 -0.06 -13.48 -12.69
CA PHE A 9 -1.19 -12.62 -12.99
C PHE A 9 -2.23 -12.77 -11.88
N VAL A 10 -2.31 -11.77 -11.00
CA VAL A 10 -3.43 -11.64 -10.07
C VAL A 10 -4.54 -10.91 -10.83
N PRO A 11 -5.68 -11.56 -11.08
CA PRO A 11 -6.78 -10.91 -11.80
C PRO A 11 -7.25 -9.68 -11.01
N PRO A 12 -7.52 -8.55 -11.68
CA PRO A 12 -8.10 -7.40 -11.01
C PRO A 12 -9.49 -7.77 -10.46
N PRO A 13 -9.90 -7.21 -9.30
CA PRO A 13 -11.25 -7.40 -8.80
C PRO A 13 -12.26 -6.85 -9.81
N PRO A 14 -13.51 -7.36 -9.79
CA PRO A 14 -14.55 -6.89 -10.69
C PRO A 14 -14.77 -5.37 -10.53
N PRO A 15 -14.94 -4.62 -11.64
CA PRO A 15 -15.20 -3.20 -11.60
C PRO A 15 -16.50 -2.90 -10.85
N GLY A 16 -16.52 -1.84 -10.05
CA GLY A 16 -17.74 -1.33 -9.40
C GLY A 16 -17.84 -1.54 -7.89
N ILE A 17 -16.88 -2.21 -7.24
CA ILE A 17 -16.85 -2.28 -5.78
C ILE A 17 -16.34 -0.95 -5.22
N VAL A 18 -17.26 -0.13 -4.70
CA VAL A 18 -16.88 1.02 -3.87
C VAL A 18 -16.46 0.48 -2.51
N VAL A 19 -15.18 0.53 -2.22
CA VAL A 19 -14.68 0.15 -0.89
C VAL A 19 -14.96 1.25 0.13
N ALA A 20 -15.16 0.86 1.40
CA ALA A 20 -15.48 1.79 2.48
C ALA A 20 -14.48 2.96 2.58
N ALA A 21 -13.19 2.71 2.39
CA ALA A 21 -12.16 3.75 2.40
C ALA A 21 -12.34 4.80 1.29
N GLN A 22 -12.89 4.43 0.14
CA GLN A 22 -13.18 5.37 -0.95
C GLN A 22 -14.36 6.28 -0.60
N GLN A 23 -15.40 5.74 0.04
CA GLN A 23 -16.50 6.54 0.51
C GLN A 23 -16.08 7.49 1.63
N GLU A 24 -15.31 7.00 2.59
CA GLU A 24 -14.74 7.82 3.67
C GLU A 24 -13.88 8.98 3.13
N ALA A 25 -13.10 8.73 2.07
CA ALA A 25 -12.32 9.78 1.41
C ALA A 25 -13.21 10.88 0.80
N ARG A 26 -14.32 10.49 0.17
CA ARG A 26 -15.29 11.46 -0.39
C ARG A 26 -15.96 12.30 0.69
N ASP A 27 -16.38 11.66 1.77
CA ASP A 27 -17.07 12.33 2.89
C ASP A 27 -16.11 13.33 3.57
N LEU A 28 -14.84 12.92 3.76
CA LEU A 28 -13.82 13.78 4.33
C LEU A 28 -13.48 14.97 3.41
N PHE A 29 -13.41 14.74 2.09
CA PHE A 29 -13.19 15.79 1.11
C PHE A 29 -14.35 16.81 1.12
N SER A 30 -15.61 16.34 1.08
CA SER A 30 -16.78 17.20 1.14
C SER A 30 -16.85 17.99 2.46
N SER A 31 -16.46 17.37 3.58
CA SER A 31 -16.36 18.06 4.86
C SER A 31 -15.30 19.16 4.84
N LEU A 32 -14.17 18.93 4.16
CA LEU A 32 -13.12 19.93 4.00
C LEU A 32 -13.58 21.11 3.15
N GLU A 33 -14.26 20.84 2.03
CA GLU A 33 -14.85 21.90 1.16
C GLU A 33 -15.85 22.76 1.94
N CYS A 34 -16.76 22.12 2.68
CA CYS A 34 -17.73 22.81 3.53
C CYS A 34 -17.04 23.69 4.58
N TRP A 35 -16.00 23.13 5.24
CA TRP A 35 -15.25 23.89 6.25
C TRP A 35 -14.54 25.11 5.65
N LEU A 36 -13.88 24.96 4.50
CA LEU A 36 -13.17 26.06 3.83
C LEU A 36 -14.10 27.23 3.46
N SER A 37 -15.38 26.95 3.19
CA SER A 37 -16.40 27.94 2.86
C SER A 37 -17.11 28.50 4.10
N SER A 38 -16.78 28.02 5.29
CA SER A 38 -17.46 28.44 6.53
C SER A 38 -16.93 29.77 7.07
N THR A 39 -17.79 30.53 7.76
CA THR A 39 -17.39 31.77 8.40
C THR A 39 -16.17 31.66 9.30
N PRO A 40 -16.03 30.61 10.16
CA PRO A 40 -14.82 30.42 10.94
C PRO A 40 -13.56 30.33 10.09
N ALA A 41 -13.57 29.55 9.00
CA ALA A 41 -12.39 29.38 8.15
C ALA A 41 -12.04 30.67 7.40
N LEU A 42 -13.04 31.42 6.94
CA LEU A 42 -12.86 32.70 6.22
C LEU A 42 -12.27 33.83 7.10
N THR A 43 -12.33 33.68 8.43
CA THR A 43 -11.75 34.63 9.39
C THR A 43 -10.40 34.22 9.94
N LEU A 44 -9.95 32.98 9.63
CA LEU A 44 -8.64 32.49 10.07
C LEU A 44 -7.47 33.09 9.27
N PRO A 45 -6.32 33.31 9.89
CA PRO A 45 -5.07 33.57 9.17
C PRO A 45 -4.76 32.45 8.16
N LEU A 46 -4.26 32.82 6.99
CA LEU A 46 -4.02 31.87 5.87
C LEU A 46 -3.17 30.66 6.28
N HIS A 47 -2.10 30.87 7.07
CA HIS A 47 -1.23 29.77 7.50
C HIS A 47 -1.96 28.70 8.33
N LEU A 48 -2.99 29.07 9.11
CA LEU A 48 -3.81 28.11 9.85
C LEU A 48 -4.75 27.34 8.93
N VAL A 49 -5.27 28.00 7.90
CA VAL A 49 -6.08 27.35 6.85
C VAL A 49 -5.21 26.35 6.07
N GLU A 50 -4.01 26.73 5.67
CA GLU A 50 -3.05 25.84 5.00
C GLU A 50 -2.73 24.62 5.86
N GLN A 51 -2.46 24.81 7.15
CA GLN A 51 -2.17 23.71 8.08
C GLN A 51 -3.33 22.70 8.15
N GLN A 52 -4.55 23.18 8.31
CA GLN A 52 -5.73 22.31 8.34
C GLN A 52 -5.95 21.59 7.01
N GLN A 53 -5.79 22.31 5.90
CA GLN A 53 -5.90 21.73 4.56
C GLN A 53 -4.82 20.65 4.34
N GLN A 54 -3.59 20.87 4.78
CA GLN A 54 -2.52 19.89 4.68
C GLN A 54 -2.84 18.62 5.47
N ILE A 55 -3.33 18.76 6.71
CA ILE A 55 -3.67 17.61 7.57
C ILE A 55 -4.82 16.80 6.94
N LYS A 56 -5.92 17.46 6.59
CA LYS A 56 -7.11 16.81 6.03
C LYS A 56 -6.85 16.26 4.62
N GLY A 57 -6.13 17.01 3.78
CA GLY A 57 -5.74 16.57 2.44
C GLY A 57 -4.88 15.31 2.47
N ARG A 58 -3.93 15.22 3.42
CA ARG A 58 -3.12 14.01 3.62
C ARG A 58 -3.97 12.81 4.02
N GLN A 59 -5.01 13.01 4.86
CA GLN A 59 -5.94 11.95 5.24
C GLN A 59 -6.75 11.45 4.03
N VAL A 60 -7.25 12.36 3.18
CA VAL A 60 -7.95 11.99 1.94
C VAL A 60 -7.04 11.17 1.03
N GLN A 61 -5.81 11.62 0.81
CA GLN A 61 -4.83 10.91 -0.02
C GLN A 61 -4.51 9.52 0.53
N ARG A 62 -4.36 9.38 1.85
CA ARG A 62 -4.16 8.07 2.51
C ARG A 62 -5.33 7.14 2.28
N LEU A 63 -6.57 7.62 2.43
CA LEU A 63 -7.79 6.83 2.23
C LEU A 63 -7.95 6.39 0.78
N LEU A 64 -7.64 7.25 -0.18
CA LEU A 64 -7.67 6.90 -1.61
C LEU A 64 -6.62 5.84 -1.95
N LEU A 65 -5.41 5.94 -1.38
CA LEU A 65 -4.37 4.93 -1.56
C LEU A 65 -4.77 3.61 -0.89
N GLN A 66 -5.37 3.64 0.30
CA GLN A 66 -5.94 2.47 0.98
C GLN A 66 -7.00 1.80 0.11
N ALA A 67 -7.92 2.58 -0.45
CA ALA A 67 -8.97 2.09 -1.34
C ALA A 67 -8.39 1.43 -2.60
N HIS A 68 -7.37 2.06 -3.22
CA HIS A 68 -6.69 1.50 -4.38
C HIS A 68 -6.09 0.12 -4.08
N VAL A 69 -5.38 -0.01 -2.95
CA VAL A 69 -4.78 -1.30 -2.56
C VAL A 69 -5.87 -2.35 -2.29
N GLN A 70 -6.96 -1.99 -1.62
CA GLN A 70 -8.09 -2.90 -1.38
C GLN A 70 -8.74 -3.38 -2.69
N GLN A 71 -8.87 -2.51 -3.69
CA GLN A 71 -9.38 -2.85 -5.03
C GLN A 71 -8.45 -3.81 -5.80
N ARG A 72 -7.16 -3.90 -5.43
CA ARG A 72 -6.24 -4.90 -6.00
C ARG A 72 -6.48 -6.31 -5.45
N GLY A 73 -7.38 -6.47 -4.48
CA GLY A 73 -7.68 -7.75 -3.84
C GLY A 73 -6.60 -8.23 -2.88
N THR A 74 -6.60 -9.52 -2.60
CA THR A 74 -5.68 -10.14 -1.63
C THR A 74 -4.52 -10.91 -2.29
N GLY A 75 -4.49 -10.99 -3.61
CA GLY A 75 -3.50 -11.81 -4.32
C GLY A 75 -3.80 -13.31 -4.21
N ASP A 76 -5.07 -13.67 -4.04
CA ASP A 76 -5.50 -15.06 -4.04
C ASP A 76 -5.44 -15.63 -5.47
N VAL A 77 -4.56 -16.61 -5.69
CA VAL A 77 -4.37 -17.30 -6.97
C VAL A 77 -4.95 -18.71 -6.96
N GLY A 78 -5.76 -19.04 -5.95
CA GLY A 78 -6.43 -20.33 -5.82
C GLY A 78 -5.89 -21.20 -4.67
N PRO A 79 -6.26 -22.48 -4.63
CA PRO A 79 -5.98 -23.37 -3.50
C PRO A 79 -4.51 -23.72 -3.36
N ALA A 80 -3.72 -23.61 -4.43
CA ALA A 80 -2.30 -23.90 -4.43
C ALA A 80 -1.54 -23.02 -5.43
N LEU A 81 -0.32 -22.63 -5.05
CA LEU A 81 0.60 -21.89 -5.89
C LEU A 81 1.69 -22.84 -6.40
N LYS A 82 1.83 -22.94 -7.73
CA LYS A 82 2.94 -23.66 -8.36
C LYS A 82 4.07 -22.69 -8.66
N VAL A 83 5.24 -22.97 -8.10
CA VAL A 83 6.46 -22.24 -8.43
C VAL A 83 7.32 -23.17 -9.26
N LEU A 84 7.70 -22.74 -10.45
CA LEU A 84 8.54 -23.46 -11.40
C LEU A 84 9.98 -22.91 -11.32
N PRO A 85 10.88 -23.51 -10.56
CA PRO A 85 12.28 -23.43 -10.92
C PRO A 85 12.56 -24.50 -11.97
N ALA A 86 13.55 -24.28 -12.81
CA ALA A 86 13.92 -25.20 -13.89
C ALA A 86 14.27 -26.63 -13.47
N SER A 87 14.39 -26.94 -12.17
CA SER A 87 14.83 -28.24 -11.64
C SER A 87 13.86 -28.92 -10.68
N ALA A 88 12.86 -28.24 -10.11
CA ALA A 88 11.87 -28.86 -9.21
C ALA A 88 10.61 -28.01 -9.11
N CYS A 89 9.44 -28.61 -9.37
CA CYS A 89 8.15 -27.99 -9.14
C CYS A 89 7.83 -28.03 -7.64
N SER A 90 7.83 -26.87 -6.98
CA SER A 90 7.36 -26.76 -5.60
C SER A 90 5.90 -26.31 -5.56
N LEU A 91 5.06 -27.08 -4.88
CA LEU A 91 3.65 -26.80 -4.70
C LEU A 91 3.42 -26.22 -3.30
N PHE A 92 3.01 -24.97 -3.22
CA PHE A 92 2.65 -24.28 -1.99
C PHE A 92 1.16 -24.44 -1.75
N THR A 93 0.76 -25.34 -0.85
CA THR A 93 -0.64 -25.67 -0.58
C THR A 93 -1.20 -25.02 0.67
N HIS A 94 -0.34 -24.58 1.59
CA HIS A 94 -0.79 -23.92 2.80
C HIS A 94 -0.94 -22.42 2.54
N ARG A 95 -2.19 -21.95 2.58
CA ARG A 95 -2.51 -20.53 2.36
C ARG A 95 -3.08 -19.88 3.61
N ARG A 96 -2.70 -18.63 3.87
CA ARG A 96 -3.16 -17.87 5.03
C ARG A 96 -3.34 -16.39 4.67
N LEU A 97 -4.49 -15.83 5.07
CA LEU A 97 -4.69 -14.37 5.02
C LEU A 97 -3.81 -13.70 6.08
N GLN A 98 -3.07 -12.69 5.69
CA GLN A 98 -2.18 -11.92 6.55
C GLN A 98 -2.39 -10.44 6.29
N ARG A 99 -2.30 -9.63 7.34
CA ARG A 99 -2.29 -8.17 7.24
C ARG A 99 -0.89 -7.63 7.39
N ARG A 100 -0.51 -6.76 6.46
CA ARG A 100 0.75 -6.02 6.50
C ARG A 100 0.45 -4.52 6.59
N THR A 101 1.17 -3.80 7.44
CA THR A 101 1.15 -2.33 7.47
C THR A 101 2.32 -1.80 6.66
N LEU A 102 2.04 -0.86 5.76
CA LEU A 102 3.04 -0.13 4.98
C LEU A 102 2.93 1.36 5.30
N ASN A 103 4.02 1.94 5.79
CA ASN A 103 4.11 3.38 6.02
C ASN A 103 4.40 4.09 4.70
N THR A 104 3.51 5.00 4.30
CA THR A 104 3.62 5.77 3.06
C THR A 104 3.83 7.25 3.37
N ILE A 105 4.12 8.05 2.35
CA ILE A 105 4.22 9.51 2.48
C ILE A 105 2.92 10.17 2.98
N PHE A 106 1.78 9.48 2.85
CA PHE A 106 0.46 9.94 3.31
C PHE A 106 0.07 9.39 4.70
N GLY A 107 0.86 8.45 5.24
CA GLY A 107 0.62 7.75 6.49
C GLY A 107 0.51 6.23 6.30
N PRO A 108 0.22 5.49 7.37
CA PRO A 108 0.13 4.03 7.32
C PRO A 108 -1.12 3.57 6.56
N ILE A 109 -0.94 2.55 5.72
CA ILE A 109 -2.00 1.80 5.05
C ILE A 109 -1.90 0.32 5.41
N HIS A 110 -3.02 -0.40 5.29
CA HIS A 110 -3.11 -1.83 5.56
C HIS A 110 -3.31 -2.61 4.26
N ILE A 111 -2.54 -3.66 4.10
CA ILE A 111 -2.55 -4.54 2.94
C ILE A 111 -2.93 -5.93 3.42
N ASP A 112 -4.16 -6.36 3.10
CA ASP A 112 -4.60 -7.73 3.34
C ASP A 112 -4.17 -8.58 2.15
N ARG A 113 -3.36 -9.62 2.42
CA ARG A 113 -2.73 -10.44 1.39
C ARG A 113 -2.75 -11.91 1.75
N ILE A 114 -2.84 -12.77 0.75
CA ILE A 114 -2.68 -14.21 0.93
C ILE A 114 -1.18 -14.54 0.87
N GLY A 115 -0.71 -15.24 1.90
CA GLY A 115 0.60 -15.87 1.91
C GLY A 115 0.49 -17.37 1.62
N TYR A 116 1.31 -17.85 0.71
CA TYR A 116 1.45 -19.26 0.38
C TYR A 116 2.73 -19.80 0.98
N SER A 117 2.64 -20.90 1.71
CA SER A 117 3.82 -21.50 2.38
C SER A 117 3.98 -22.98 2.06
N HIS A 118 5.24 -23.40 2.11
CA HIS A 118 5.68 -24.78 2.00
C HIS A 118 6.76 -25.04 3.07
N PRO A 119 6.78 -26.22 3.74
CA PRO A 119 7.80 -26.54 4.74
C PRO A 119 9.21 -26.36 4.18
N GLY A 120 10.05 -25.64 4.95
CA GLY A 120 11.45 -25.40 4.59
C GLY A 120 11.69 -24.32 3.54
N GLN A 121 10.65 -23.61 3.09
CA GLN A 121 10.76 -22.52 2.12
C GLN A 121 10.13 -21.22 2.64
N PRO A 122 10.63 -20.05 2.23
CA PRO A 122 10.02 -18.78 2.58
C PRO A 122 8.60 -18.65 1.97
N SER A 123 7.71 -17.98 2.68
CA SER A 123 6.35 -17.73 2.20
C SER A 123 6.36 -16.78 1.00
N ILE A 124 5.50 -17.06 0.03
CA ILE A 124 5.31 -16.23 -1.17
C ILE A 124 4.01 -15.45 -1.04
N HIS A 125 4.06 -14.17 -1.40
CA HIS A 125 2.92 -13.26 -1.35
C HIS A 125 2.69 -12.67 -2.74
N PRO A 126 1.80 -13.24 -3.58
CA PRO A 126 1.60 -12.78 -4.95
C PRO A 126 1.23 -11.31 -5.07
N LEU A 127 0.46 -10.78 -4.11
CA LEU A 127 0.09 -9.37 -4.10
C LEU A 127 1.31 -8.45 -3.88
N ASP A 128 2.27 -8.85 -3.03
CA ASP A 128 3.49 -8.05 -2.79
C ASP A 128 4.32 -7.92 -4.07
N GLU A 129 4.41 -9.00 -4.84
CA GLU A 129 5.10 -9.02 -6.14
C GLU A 129 4.36 -8.18 -7.18
N ALA A 130 3.03 -8.33 -7.26
CA ALA A 130 2.20 -7.56 -8.21
C ALA A 130 2.21 -6.05 -7.93
N LEU A 131 2.36 -5.64 -6.66
CA LEU A 131 2.48 -4.25 -6.23
C LEU A 131 3.94 -3.79 -6.14
N GLN A 132 4.91 -4.68 -6.38
CA GLN A 132 6.35 -4.42 -6.21
C GLN A 132 6.66 -3.76 -4.87
N LEU A 133 6.12 -4.34 -3.79
CA LEU A 133 6.28 -3.78 -2.45
C LEU A 133 7.72 -3.96 -1.94
N PRO A 134 8.26 -2.97 -1.22
CA PRO A 134 9.55 -3.10 -0.57
C PRO A 134 9.50 -4.20 0.50
N ALA A 135 10.62 -4.86 0.76
CA ALA A 135 10.73 -5.86 1.83
C ALA A 135 10.45 -5.25 3.21
N ARG A 136 10.74 -3.97 3.40
CA ARG A 136 10.55 -3.21 4.64
C ARG A 136 9.16 -2.60 4.74
N SER A 137 8.81 -2.10 5.93
CA SER A 137 7.52 -1.47 6.24
C SER A 137 7.39 -0.02 5.77
N PHE A 138 8.33 0.50 4.97
CA PHE A 138 8.32 1.85 4.42
C PHE A 138 8.23 1.80 2.89
N SER A 139 7.33 2.59 2.29
CA SER A 139 7.23 2.71 0.83
C SER A 139 8.51 3.30 0.23
N TYR A 140 8.79 3.01 -1.04
CA TYR A 140 9.96 3.56 -1.74
C TYR A 140 9.97 5.09 -1.75
N GLU A 141 8.81 5.73 -1.94
CA GLU A 141 8.71 7.19 -1.89
C GLU A 141 9.02 7.77 -0.50
N LEU A 142 8.63 7.06 0.56
CA LEU A 142 8.98 7.48 1.92
C LEU A 142 10.48 7.29 2.19
N GLN A 143 11.07 6.18 1.75
CA GLN A 143 12.50 5.93 1.84
C GLN A 143 13.29 7.02 1.12
N LYS A 144 12.91 7.35 -0.13
CA LYS A 144 13.52 8.41 -0.91
C LYS A 144 13.51 9.76 -0.18
N ARG A 145 12.40 10.14 0.48
CA ARG A 145 12.34 11.38 1.25
C ARG A 145 13.30 11.39 2.44
N PHE A 146 13.54 10.25 3.07
CA PHE A 146 14.56 10.17 4.13
C PHE A 146 15.97 10.34 3.57
N ASP A 147 16.27 9.75 2.43
CA ASP A 147 17.57 9.88 1.77
C ASP A 147 17.81 11.32 1.30
N ASP A 148 16.79 11.99 0.75
CA ASP A 148 16.85 13.39 0.33
C ASP A 148 17.06 14.36 1.53
N TRP A 149 16.53 14.01 2.72
CA TRP A 149 16.66 14.84 3.92
C TRP A 149 18.03 14.69 4.60
N HIS A 150 18.70 13.57 4.43
CA HIS A 150 20.00 13.29 5.04
C HIS A 150 21.10 12.96 3.99
N PRO A 151 21.41 13.88 3.07
CA PRO A 151 22.43 13.62 2.05
C PRO A 151 23.86 13.44 2.62
N SER A 152 24.07 13.69 3.92
CA SER A 152 25.39 13.68 4.56
C SER A 152 25.62 12.55 5.58
N TRP A 153 24.73 11.56 5.69
CA TRP A 153 24.98 10.39 6.53
C TRP A 153 25.36 9.16 5.69
N PRO A 154 26.67 8.99 5.38
CA PRO A 154 27.16 7.78 4.72
C PRO A 154 27.20 6.65 5.77
N GLY A 155 26.10 5.96 5.98
CA GLY A 155 26.12 4.87 6.95
C GLY A 155 24.80 4.15 7.22
N LEU A 156 23.68 4.70 6.83
CA LEU A 156 22.40 4.00 6.83
C LEU A 156 22.09 3.39 5.46
N SER A 157 23.06 2.72 4.87
CA SER A 157 22.78 1.66 3.91
C SER A 157 22.07 0.58 4.70
N LEU A 158 20.76 0.68 4.70
CA LEU A 158 19.84 -0.28 5.30
C LEU A 158 19.93 -1.59 4.49
N ARG A 159 20.90 -2.44 4.86
CA ARG A 159 20.96 -3.84 4.40
C ARG A 159 19.83 -4.65 5.00
#